data_7fd8d25d8da8bd174b7b9a9ad934cdcf
#
_entry.id   7fd8d25d8da8bd174b7b9a9ad934cdcf
#
_cell.length_a   1.000
_cell.length_b   1.000
_cell.length_c   1.000
_cell.angle_alpha   90.00
_cell.angle_beta   90.00
_cell.angle_gamma   90.00
#
_symmetry.space_group_name_H-M   'P 1'
#
loop_
_entity.id
_entity.type
_entity.pdbx_description
1 polymer ?
#
loop_
_entity_poly.entity_id
_entity_poly.type
_entity_poly.pdbx_seq_one_letter_code
_entity_poly.pdbx_strand_id
1 'polypeptide(L)'
;MSVANVTMFEFQTSESIEEFASWYKGHGTYPNNDISLFVRTGETSAIGISVYPTEQDRQNADKLRNESASTDLSEIVKEIMPLSGDVLVHFLR
;
A
#
# COMPACT_ATOMS: atom_id res chain seq x y z
N MET A 1 -16.42 -8.99 7.72
CA MET A 1 -15.50 -9.61 6.76
C MET A 1 -14.35 -8.67 6.47
N SER A 2 -13.14 -9.19 6.52
CA SER A 2 -11.96 -8.38 6.22
C SER A 2 -11.91 -8.01 4.75
N VAL A 3 -11.39 -6.80 4.48
CA VAL A 3 -11.18 -6.30 3.13
C VAL A 3 -9.73 -5.88 2.96
N ALA A 4 -9.24 -5.91 1.74
CA ALA A 4 -7.84 -5.59 1.46
C ALA A 4 -7.71 -4.58 0.34
N ASN A 5 -6.65 -3.78 0.42
CA ASN A 5 -6.10 -3.04 -0.70
C ASN A 5 -4.91 -3.83 -1.23
N VAL A 6 -4.88 -4.04 -2.53
CA VAL A 6 -3.74 -4.65 -3.21
C VAL A 6 -3.33 -3.65 -4.29
N THR A 7 -2.25 -2.94 -4.05
CA THR A 7 -1.82 -1.86 -4.92
C THR A 7 -0.56 -2.27 -5.68
N MET A 8 -0.63 -2.19 -7.00
CA MET A 8 0.50 -2.47 -7.86
C MET A 8 1.19 -1.15 -8.18
N PHE A 9 2.52 -1.13 -8.04
CA PHE A 9 3.34 0.06 -8.27
C PHE A 9 4.36 -0.20 -9.36
N GLU A 10 4.56 0.80 -10.22
CA GLU A 10 5.72 0.88 -11.09
C GLU A 10 6.49 2.14 -10.69
N PHE A 11 7.79 1.99 -10.44
CA PHE A 11 8.64 3.08 -9.97
C PHE A 11 9.56 3.57 -11.08
N GLN A 12 10.10 4.77 -10.93
CA GLN A 12 11.01 5.36 -11.91
C GLN A 12 12.34 4.60 -11.96
N THR A 13 12.85 4.19 -10.80
CA THR A 13 14.12 3.48 -10.70
C THR A 13 14.05 2.43 -9.60
N SER A 14 15.06 1.55 -9.56
CA SER A 14 15.19 0.57 -8.48
C SER A 14 15.38 1.27 -7.12
N GLU A 15 16.11 2.36 -7.09
CA GLU A 15 16.35 3.14 -5.88
C GLU A 15 15.07 3.79 -5.36
N SER A 16 14.14 4.12 -6.25
CA SER A 16 12.84 4.69 -5.85
C SER A 16 12.04 3.74 -4.98
N ILE A 17 12.17 2.43 -5.21
CA ILE A 17 11.50 1.43 -4.36
C ILE A 17 12.05 1.50 -2.93
N GLU A 18 13.37 1.63 -2.80
CA GLU A 18 14.00 1.77 -1.48
C GLU A 18 13.57 3.05 -0.78
N GLU A 19 13.46 4.15 -1.51
CA GLU A 19 12.96 5.42 -0.96
C GLU A 19 11.53 5.29 -0.46
N PHE A 20 10.67 4.63 -1.25
CA PHE A 20 9.29 4.39 -0.87
C PHE A 20 9.22 3.52 0.39
N ALA A 21 10.01 2.45 0.44
CA ALA A 21 10.04 1.56 1.59
C ALA A 21 10.47 2.29 2.86
N SER A 22 11.46 3.16 2.75
CA SER A 22 11.92 3.97 3.88
C SER A 22 10.85 4.95 4.34
N TRP A 23 10.19 5.61 3.40
CA TRP A 23 9.08 6.51 3.70
C TRP A 23 7.96 5.77 4.42
N TYR A 24 7.60 4.59 3.90
CA TYR A 24 6.53 3.77 4.47
C TYR A 24 6.85 3.37 5.92
N LYS A 25 8.08 2.92 6.16
CA LYS A 25 8.52 2.55 7.52
C LYS A 25 8.42 3.73 8.48
N GLY A 26 8.80 4.91 8.03
CA GLY A 26 8.76 6.11 8.85
C GLY A 26 7.34 6.63 9.07
N HIS A 27 6.48 6.49 8.07
CA HIS A 27 5.10 6.93 8.12
C HIS A 27 4.24 6.02 9.02
N GLY A 28 4.49 4.71 8.99
CA GLY A 28 3.72 3.73 9.74
C GLY A 28 2.43 3.34 9.05
N THR A 29 1.56 2.62 9.76
CA THR A 29 0.30 2.14 9.23
C THR A 29 -0.85 3.09 9.52
N TYR A 30 -1.93 2.93 8.77
CA TYR A 30 -3.16 3.70 9.00
C TYR A 30 -3.99 3.05 10.12
N PRO A 31 -4.94 3.81 10.72
CA PRO A 31 -5.77 3.28 11.80
C PRO A 31 -6.50 2.00 11.41
N ASN A 32 -6.57 1.05 12.34
CA ASN A 32 -7.26 -0.24 12.21
C ASN A 32 -6.69 -1.16 11.12
N ASN A 33 -5.46 -0.91 10.69
CA ASN A 33 -4.78 -1.77 9.72
C ASN A 33 -4.31 -3.05 10.43
N ASP A 34 -4.79 -4.20 9.99
CA ASP A 34 -4.43 -5.49 10.57
C ASP A 34 -3.10 -6.03 10.05
N ILE A 35 -2.88 -5.88 8.75
CA ILE A 35 -1.69 -6.38 8.08
C ILE A 35 -1.28 -5.36 7.02
N SER A 36 0.01 -5.10 6.92
CA SER A 36 0.55 -4.26 5.88
C SER A 36 1.87 -4.83 5.39
N LEU A 37 1.95 -5.07 4.08
CA LEU A 37 3.14 -5.62 3.43
C LEU A 37 3.50 -4.77 2.22
N PHE A 38 4.79 -4.63 1.96
CA PHE A 38 5.28 -4.02 0.73
C PHE A 38 6.34 -4.93 0.16
N VAL A 39 6.08 -5.50 -1.02
CA VAL A 39 6.87 -6.57 -1.61
C VAL A 39 7.42 -6.13 -2.95
N ARG A 40 8.74 -6.23 -3.12
CA ARG A 40 9.38 -6.00 -4.42
C ARG A 40 9.07 -7.18 -5.34
N THR A 41 8.53 -6.89 -6.53
CA THR A 41 8.16 -7.92 -7.51
C THR A 41 9.05 -7.89 -8.75
N GLY A 42 9.88 -6.88 -8.89
CA GLY A 42 10.78 -6.73 -10.01
C GLY A 42 11.79 -5.63 -9.73
N GLU A 43 12.60 -5.29 -10.72
CA GLU A 43 13.62 -4.26 -10.57
C GLU A 43 13.01 -2.89 -10.24
N THR A 44 11.88 -2.56 -10.88
CA THR A 44 11.20 -1.29 -10.68
C THR A 44 9.74 -1.45 -10.26
N SER A 45 9.32 -2.66 -9.91
CA SER A 45 7.94 -2.94 -9.55
C SER A 45 7.80 -3.45 -8.11
N ALA A 46 6.64 -3.20 -7.52
CA ALA A 46 6.32 -3.66 -6.17
C ALA A 46 4.81 -3.76 -5.99
N ILE A 47 4.41 -4.50 -4.96
CA ILE A 47 3.01 -4.65 -4.57
C ILE A 47 2.88 -4.30 -3.09
N GLY A 48 1.90 -3.44 -2.78
CA GLY A 48 1.50 -3.16 -1.40
C GLY A 48 0.22 -3.90 -1.08
N ILE A 49 0.18 -4.55 0.08
CA ILE A 49 -1.00 -5.26 0.56
C ILE A 49 -1.34 -4.74 1.96
N SER A 50 -2.57 -4.27 2.12
CA SER A 50 -3.06 -3.79 3.42
C SER A 50 -4.42 -4.40 3.70
N VAL A 51 -4.60 -4.95 4.90
CA VAL A 51 -5.85 -5.62 5.30
C VAL A 51 -6.51 -4.85 6.43
N TYR A 52 -7.81 -4.66 6.32
CA TYR A 52 -8.63 -3.93 7.29
C TYR A 52 -9.82 -4.79 7.71
N PRO A 53 -10.32 -4.63 8.95
CA PRO A 53 -11.45 -5.43 9.43
C PRO A 53 -12.77 -5.09 8.75
N THR A 54 -12.93 -3.86 8.25
CA THR A 54 -14.18 -3.42 7.61
C THR A 54 -13.89 -2.56 6.39
N GLU A 55 -14.88 -2.46 5.51
CA GLU A 55 -14.82 -1.58 4.33
C GLU A 55 -14.67 -0.11 4.73
N GLN A 56 -15.31 0.29 5.82
CA GLN A 56 -15.19 1.67 6.30
C GLN A 56 -13.76 2.01 6.70
N ASP A 57 -13.09 1.09 7.39
CA ASP A 57 -11.69 1.29 7.78
C ASP A 57 -10.80 1.39 6.55
N ARG A 58 -11.06 0.56 5.53
CA ARG A 58 -10.31 0.61 4.28
C ARG A 58 -10.50 1.97 3.57
N GLN A 59 -11.73 2.46 3.49
CA GLN A 59 -12.03 3.75 2.87
C GLN A 59 -11.36 4.91 3.61
N ASN A 60 -11.35 4.86 4.94
CA ASN A 60 -10.68 5.87 5.75
C ASN A 60 -9.18 5.89 5.47
N ALA A 61 -8.56 4.71 5.36
CA ALA A 61 -7.14 4.59 5.04
C ALA A 61 -6.83 5.11 3.63
N ASP A 62 -7.69 4.81 2.67
CA ASP A 62 -7.54 5.31 1.29
C ASP A 62 -7.53 6.84 1.27
N LYS A 63 -8.43 7.45 2.02
CA LYS A 63 -8.52 8.91 2.10
C LYS A 63 -7.23 9.51 2.67
N LEU A 64 -6.73 8.94 3.76
CA LEU A 64 -5.49 9.41 4.38
C LEU A 64 -4.29 9.20 3.45
N ARG A 65 -4.22 8.06 2.78
CA ARG A 65 -3.14 7.76 1.85
C ARG A 65 -3.14 8.74 0.68
N ASN A 66 -4.31 9.04 0.11
CA ASN A 66 -4.42 9.97 -1.00
C ASN A 66 -3.96 11.38 -0.62
N GLU A 67 -4.24 11.79 0.61
CA GLU A 67 -3.79 13.08 1.12
C GLU A 67 -2.25 13.14 1.24
N SER A 68 -1.62 12.04 1.66
CA SER A 68 -0.17 11.96 1.82
C SER A 68 0.55 11.74 0.50
N ALA A 69 0.07 10.80 -0.31
CA ALA A 69 0.76 10.34 -1.51
C ALA A 69 0.85 11.41 -2.59
N SER A 70 -0.13 12.29 -2.67
CA SER A 70 -0.17 13.31 -3.72
C SER A 70 0.97 14.33 -3.63
N THR A 71 1.55 14.50 -2.44
CA THR A 71 2.62 15.47 -2.24
C THR A 71 4.01 14.82 -2.18
N ASP A 72 4.11 13.63 -1.60
CA ASP A 72 5.42 13.05 -1.27
C ASP A 72 5.93 12.04 -2.30
N LEU A 73 5.05 11.40 -3.06
CA LEU A 73 5.40 10.23 -3.86
C LEU A 73 5.32 10.43 -5.37
N SER A 74 4.80 11.56 -5.85
CA SER A 74 4.57 11.78 -7.28
C SER A 74 5.86 11.75 -8.11
N GLU A 75 7.01 12.06 -7.52
CA GLU A 75 8.28 12.11 -8.23
C GLU A 75 8.95 10.75 -8.38
N ILE A 76 8.66 9.81 -7.48
CA ILE A 76 9.33 8.50 -7.48
C ILE A 76 8.46 7.37 -8.04
N VAL A 77 7.15 7.54 -8.03
CA VAL A 77 6.21 6.53 -8.54
C VAL A 77 5.77 6.90 -9.96
N LYS A 78 5.94 5.96 -10.89
CA LYS A 78 5.58 6.14 -12.28
C LYS A 78 4.12 5.80 -12.54
N GLU A 79 3.65 4.68 -11.98
CA GLU A 79 2.28 4.21 -12.11
C GLU A 79 1.81 3.57 -10.81
N ILE A 80 0.53 3.75 -10.52
CA ILE A 80 -0.13 3.09 -9.38
C ILE A 80 -1.43 2.49 -9.89
N MET A 81 -1.64 1.20 -9.61
CA MET A 81 -2.88 0.53 -9.91
C MET A 81 -3.49 0.00 -8.61
N PRO A 82 -4.45 0.73 -8.02
CA PRO A 82 -5.09 0.28 -6.78
C PRO A 82 -6.20 -0.72 -7.09
N LEU A 83 -6.20 -1.82 -6.35
CA LEU A 83 -7.25 -2.84 -6.38
C LEU A 83 -7.72 -3.05 -4.95
N SER A 84 -8.98 -3.46 -4.79
CA SER A 84 -9.51 -3.79 -3.48
C SER A 84 -10.53 -4.90 -3.58
N GLY A 85 -10.73 -5.62 -2.49
CA GLY A 85 -11.69 -6.70 -2.47
C GLY A 85 -11.78 -7.37 -1.11
N ASP A 86 -12.70 -8.32 -1.02
CA ASP A 86 -12.91 -9.09 0.21
C ASP A 86 -11.78 -10.10 0.40
N VAL A 87 -11.36 -10.28 1.64
CA VAL A 87 -10.40 -11.33 1.99
C VAL A 87 -11.18 -12.62 2.16
N LEU A 88 -10.98 -13.56 1.24
CA LEU A 88 -11.72 -14.81 1.24
C LEU A 88 -11.05 -15.90 2.06
N VAL A 89 -9.72 -15.84 2.19
CA VAL A 89 -8.94 -16.80 2.99
C VAL A 89 -7.91 -16.03 3.79
N HIS A 90 -7.87 -16.27 5.09
CA HIS A 90 -6.98 -15.53 5.99
C HIS A 90 -6.35 -16.53 6.97
N PHE A 91 -5.08 -16.87 6.72
CA PHE A 91 -4.28 -17.64 7.66
C PHE A 91 -3.24 -16.72 8.29
N LEU A 92 -3.16 -16.73 9.62
CA LEU A 92 -2.18 -15.97 10.36
C LEU A 92 -1.40 -16.92 11.25
N ARG A 93 -0.08 -16.91 11.13
CA ARG A 93 0.79 -17.83 11.89
C ARG A 93 1.77 -17.10 12.77
#